data_55728ca4e57797fac9ab278af211a97b
#
_entry.id   55728ca4e57797fac9ab278af211a97b
#
_cell.length_a   1.000
_cell.length_b   1.000
_cell.length_c   1.000
_cell.angle_alpha   90.00
_cell.angle_beta   90.00
_cell.angle_gamma   90.00
#
_symmetry.space_group_name_H-M   'P 1'
#
loop_
_entity.id
_entity.type
_entity.pdbx_description
1 polymer ?
#
loop_
_entity_poly.entity_id
_entity_poly.type
_entity_poly.pdbx_seq_one_letter_code
_entity_poly.pdbx_strand_id
1 'polypeptide(L)'
;EPYRRQRQMCIRDRCKASGESWTDDDRLSFSAFYTMFRQQFLALGGGGLNLTAGDAMLVYLSVYRYADACESTPSQMKQNLEKLWDEVKVLTEPQAVALSLEPKQGPGEPLLAKLNIFTKPSELKVVFLHEHNAENSAWVRAHDKGIEALQQAFPDRVFITRKENIEPEVDAEQVLEDVAHDNADVVFTSSARMHTACLKVAAQHPKIRILNCSLNAPHPLVRTYYPRAYEVTYLLGLLAGALTHTDRVGYVAPHPVYGVPAALNAFAQGLKTVRPQARVVLRWSCLPDPAKPLDFSDCPDVDIFYAHSQKEPEGFYRDYGLCRRLPDGTLDPLGLPVWKWEAFYTEIIRSIFDGTWGSSGARAINYWWGMRSGAEEINYQKGLPGGTLHLLDMMEMLLSQEELRIFPDELYDQNHQPHSPASVVYSPKELMEMDWLDECVEGALPHYDDLDVKTRTLMAINGLDNLKGLEK
;
A
#
# COMPACT_ATOMS: atom_id res chain seq x y z
N GLU A 1 18.56 20.03 -23.26
CA GLU A 1 19.61 19.43 -22.42
C GLU A 1 20.61 20.41 -21.80
N PRO A 2 21.13 21.43 -22.48
CA PRO A 2 22.07 22.36 -21.84
C PRO A 2 21.47 23.18 -20.71
N TYR A 3 20.19 23.55 -20.77
CA TYR A 3 19.50 24.41 -19.80
C TYR A 3 19.26 23.74 -18.43
N ARG A 4 19.13 22.41 -18.38
CA ARG A 4 18.92 21.67 -17.14
C ARG A 4 20.21 21.45 -16.35
N ARG A 5 21.31 21.14 -17.03
CA ARG A 5 22.65 21.08 -16.41
C ARG A 5 23.05 22.44 -15.84
N GLN A 6 22.69 23.50 -16.55
CA GLN A 6 23.00 24.87 -16.12
C GLN A 6 22.25 25.31 -14.87
N ARG A 7 20.99 24.88 -14.66
CA ARG A 7 20.20 25.29 -13.47
C ARG A 7 20.63 24.53 -12.21
N GLN A 8 20.95 23.25 -12.30
CA GLN A 8 21.50 22.49 -11.18
C GLN A 8 22.93 22.86 -10.85
N MET A 9 23.74 23.14 -11.86
CA MET A 9 25.07 23.76 -11.66
C MET A 9 24.95 25.14 -11.00
N CYS A 10 23.96 25.97 -11.37
CA CYS A 10 23.77 27.27 -10.78
C CYS A 10 23.39 27.27 -9.30
N ILE A 11 22.60 26.31 -8.82
CA ILE A 11 22.26 26.19 -7.39
C ILE A 11 23.51 25.79 -6.62
N ARG A 12 24.25 24.82 -7.11
CA ARG A 12 25.47 24.33 -6.50
C ARG A 12 26.63 25.33 -6.55
N ASP A 13 26.82 26.01 -7.68
CA ASP A 13 27.85 27.04 -7.81
C ASP A 13 27.53 28.25 -6.92
N ARG A 14 26.25 28.51 -6.64
CA ARG A 14 25.79 29.52 -5.69
C ARG A 14 26.10 29.11 -4.25
N CYS A 15 25.83 27.87 -3.86
CA CYS A 15 26.18 27.35 -2.53
C CYS A 15 27.71 27.29 -2.34
N LYS A 16 28.49 26.91 -3.35
CA LYS A 16 29.95 26.96 -3.30
C LYS A 16 30.50 28.38 -3.23
N ALA A 17 29.90 29.30 -3.92
CA ALA A 17 30.32 30.72 -3.92
C ALA A 17 29.95 31.43 -2.60
N SER A 18 28.90 30.98 -1.90
CA SER A 18 28.49 31.51 -0.59
C SER A 18 29.21 30.86 0.59
N GLY A 19 29.95 29.73 0.36
CA GLY A 19 30.58 28.97 1.44
C GLY A 19 29.58 28.18 2.30
N GLU A 20 28.34 28.12 1.88
CA GLU A 20 27.29 27.34 2.55
C GLU A 20 27.36 25.86 2.16
N SER A 21 27.28 24.98 3.13
CA SER A 21 27.10 23.55 2.88
C SER A 21 25.66 23.26 2.42
N TRP A 22 25.50 22.32 1.52
CA TRP A 22 24.18 21.78 1.17
C TRP A 22 23.46 21.31 2.43
N THR A 23 22.30 21.90 2.69
CA THR A 23 21.40 21.45 3.75
C THR A 23 20.25 20.65 3.13
N ASP A 24 19.55 19.87 3.94
CA ASP A 24 18.36 19.15 3.48
C ASP A 24 17.25 20.10 2.99
N ASP A 25 17.26 21.35 3.44
CA ASP A 25 16.33 22.41 2.98
C ASP A 25 16.58 22.83 1.51
N ASP A 26 17.78 22.62 0.98
CA ASP A 26 18.11 22.90 -0.42
C ASP A 26 17.65 21.78 -1.36
N ARG A 27 17.21 20.66 -0.83
CA ARG A 27 16.69 19.54 -1.60
C ARG A 27 15.21 19.72 -1.85
N LEU A 28 14.79 19.62 -3.11
CA LEU A 28 13.37 19.48 -3.42
C LEU A 28 12.84 18.23 -2.68
N SER A 29 11.70 18.36 -2.01
CA SER A 29 11.00 17.17 -1.51
C SER A 29 10.74 16.19 -2.68
N PHE A 30 10.69 14.90 -2.38
CA PHE A 30 10.38 13.92 -3.43
C PHE A 30 9.04 14.23 -4.13
N SER A 31 8.04 14.68 -3.39
CA SER A 31 6.74 15.06 -3.95
C SER A 31 6.86 16.19 -4.98
N ALA A 32 7.59 17.26 -4.65
CA ALA A 32 7.83 18.37 -5.57
C ALA A 32 8.65 17.92 -6.80
N PHE A 33 9.68 17.11 -6.58
CA PHE A 33 10.48 16.52 -7.66
C PHE A 33 9.63 15.64 -8.57
N TYR A 34 8.83 14.75 -8.00
CA TYR A 34 7.99 13.81 -8.74
C TYR A 34 6.99 14.55 -9.64
N THR A 35 6.31 15.54 -9.09
CA THR A 35 5.36 16.37 -9.84
C THR A 35 6.05 17.08 -11.02
N MET A 36 7.17 17.76 -10.76
CA MET A 36 7.91 18.47 -11.78
C MET A 36 8.51 17.53 -12.83
N PHE A 37 9.12 16.42 -12.40
CA PHE A 37 9.75 15.43 -13.27
C PHE A 37 8.72 14.82 -14.21
N ARG A 38 7.56 14.48 -13.69
CA ARG A 38 6.50 13.86 -14.44
C ARG A 38 5.87 14.81 -15.47
N GLN A 39 5.61 16.05 -15.09
CA GLN A 39 5.15 17.08 -16.04
C GLN A 39 6.13 17.23 -17.21
N GLN A 40 7.43 17.31 -16.93
CA GLN A 40 8.45 17.42 -17.96
C GLN A 40 8.58 16.15 -18.81
N PHE A 41 8.41 14.97 -18.22
CA PHE A 41 8.46 13.70 -18.91
C PHE A 41 7.30 13.55 -19.90
N LEU A 42 6.08 13.92 -19.49
CA LEU A 42 4.92 13.93 -20.37
C LEU A 42 5.04 14.97 -21.48
N ALA A 43 5.51 16.18 -21.16
CA ALA A 43 5.75 17.24 -22.14
C ALA A 43 6.78 16.85 -23.22
N LEU A 44 7.69 15.91 -22.91
CA LEU A 44 8.68 15.37 -23.84
C LEU A 44 8.19 14.14 -24.61
N GLY A 45 6.91 13.80 -24.51
CA GLY A 45 6.31 12.65 -25.23
C GLY A 45 6.50 11.31 -24.52
N GLY A 46 6.84 11.31 -23.24
CA GLY A 46 7.07 10.11 -22.45
C GLY A 46 5.81 9.32 -22.05
N GLY A 47 4.60 9.76 -22.48
CA GLY A 47 3.32 9.14 -22.10
C GLY A 47 3.10 7.71 -22.56
N GLY A 48 3.95 7.19 -23.47
CA GLY A 48 3.95 5.78 -23.89
C GLY A 48 4.86 4.87 -23.07
N LEU A 49 5.61 5.41 -22.11
CA LEU A 49 6.50 4.67 -21.24
C LEU A 49 5.87 4.57 -19.84
N ASN A 50 5.80 3.35 -19.31
CA ASN A 50 5.30 3.10 -17.94
C ASN A 50 6.34 3.55 -16.91
N LEU A 51 6.43 4.85 -16.67
CA LEU A 51 7.24 5.40 -15.59
C LEU A 51 6.52 5.21 -14.26
N THR A 52 7.07 4.41 -13.37
CA THR A 52 6.54 4.22 -12.03
C THR A 52 7.05 5.29 -11.05
N ALA A 53 6.36 5.46 -9.91
CA ALA A 53 6.86 6.29 -8.82
C ALA A 53 8.23 5.80 -8.30
N GLY A 54 8.47 4.48 -8.35
CA GLY A 54 9.78 3.89 -8.04
C GLY A 54 10.87 4.37 -8.98
N ASP A 55 10.64 4.39 -10.31
CA ASP A 55 11.59 4.90 -11.28
C ASP A 55 11.90 6.39 -11.05
N ALA A 56 10.86 7.17 -10.77
CA ALA A 56 11.03 8.59 -10.43
C ALA A 56 11.84 8.79 -9.15
N MET A 57 11.63 7.94 -8.12
CA MET A 57 12.41 7.95 -6.89
C MET A 57 13.88 7.64 -7.16
N LEU A 58 14.18 6.73 -8.06
CA LEU A 58 15.54 6.40 -8.43
C LEU A 58 16.25 7.54 -9.14
N VAL A 59 15.53 8.20 -10.06
CA VAL A 59 16.08 9.40 -10.72
C VAL A 59 16.33 10.49 -9.67
N TYR A 60 15.42 10.68 -8.71
CA TYR A 60 15.58 11.61 -7.60
C TYR A 60 16.84 11.30 -6.76
N LEU A 61 16.99 10.08 -6.30
CA LEU A 61 18.15 9.63 -5.52
C LEU A 61 19.45 9.77 -6.33
N SER A 62 19.40 9.42 -7.63
CA SER A 62 20.54 9.53 -8.53
C SER A 62 21.00 10.98 -8.71
N VAL A 63 20.05 11.91 -8.81
CA VAL A 63 20.37 13.35 -8.92
C VAL A 63 21.08 13.86 -7.68
N TYR A 64 20.61 13.48 -6.48
CA TYR A 64 21.22 13.94 -5.23
C TYR A 64 22.55 13.23 -4.95
N ARG A 65 22.68 11.95 -5.21
CA ARG A 65 23.96 11.23 -5.12
C ARG A 65 24.99 11.78 -6.12
N TYR A 66 24.57 12.17 -7.31
CA TYR A 66 25.45 12.84 -8.26
C TYR A 66 25.94 14.18 -7.71
N ALA A 67 25.07 14.95 -7.08
CA ALA A 67 25.44 16.22 -6.45
C ALA A 67 26.46 15.99 -5.31
N ASP A 68 26.21 15.00 -4.45
CA ASP A 68 27.12 14.61 -3.34
C ASP A 68 28.46 14.08 -3.89
N ALA A 69 28.44 13.27 -4.95
CA ALA A 69 29.64 12.73 -5.58
C ALA A 69 30.55 13.82 -6.21
N CYS A 70 29.97 14.94 -6.58
CA CYS A 70 30.74 16.06 -7.15
C CYS A 70 31.62 16.82 -6.13
N GLU A 71 31.46 16.60 -4.83
CA GLU A 71 32.34 17.14 -3.80
C GLU A 71 33.63 16.33 -3.60
N SER A 72 33.68 15.15 -4.24
CA SER A 72 34.82 14.22 -4.16
C SER A 72 35.94 14.61 -5.12
N THR A 73 37.12 13.99 -4.95
CA THR A 73 38.21 14.10 -5.94
C THR A 73 37.78 13.57 -7.30
N PRO A 74 38.37 14.01 -8.43
CA PRO A 74 38.00 13.54 -9.76
C PRO A 74 37.99 12.00 -9.93
N SER A 75 38.92 11.30 -9.27
CA SER A 75 38.95 9.84 -9.31
C SER A 75 37.84 9.17 -8.53
N GLN A 76 37.51 9.69 -7.36
CA GLN A 76 36.38 9.25 -6.55
C GLN A 76 35.05 9.58 -7.22
N MET A 77 34.95 10.75 -7.85
CA MET A 77 33.78 11.16 -8.62
C MET A 77 33.50 10.17 -9.76
N LYS A 78 34.53 9.78 -10.51
CA LYS A 78 34.38 8.78 -11.58
C LYS A 78 33.86 7.45 -11.06
N GLN A 79 34.46 6.93 -10.00
CA GLN A 79 34.03 5.66 -9.37
C GLN A 79 32.61 5.75 -8.83
N ASN A 80 32.26 6.85 -8.18
CA ASN A 80 30.91 7.06 -7.65
C ASN A 80 29.88 7.18 -8.77
N LEU A 81 30.22 7.81 -9.89
CA LEU A 81 29.33 7.91 -11.06
C LEU A 81 29.17 6.55 -11.78
N GLU A 82 30.23 5.78 -11.92
CA GLU A 82 30.17 4.41 -12.46
C GLU A 82 29.27 3.53 -11.59
N LYS A 83 29.48 3.54 -10.27
CA LYS A 83 28.64 2.81 -9.31
C LYS A 83 27.19 3.26 -9.37
N LEU A 84 26.94 4.56 -9.40
CA LEU A 84 25.62 5.13 -9.52
C LEU A 84 24.93 4.71 -10.84
N TRP A 85 25.68 4.71 -11.94
CA TRP A 85 25.17 4.28 -13.23
C TRP A 85 24.77 2.80 -13.23
N ASP A 86 25.60 1.94 -12.66
CA ASP A 86 25.29 0.51 -12.52
C ASP A 86 24.04 0.27 -11.67
N GLU A 87 23.90 1.01 -10.58
CA GLU A 87 22.69 0.97 -9.73
C GLU A 87 21.45 1.43 -10.52
N VAL A 88 21.51 2.58 -11.20
CA VAL A 88 20.39 3.12 -11.99
C VAL A 88 20.02 2.19 -13.13
N LYS A 89 21.02 1.63 -13.83
CA LYS A 89 20.79 0.70 -14.94
C LYS A 89 20.04 -0.55 -14.49
N VAL A 90 20.45 -1.15 -13.36
CA VAL A 90 19.75 -2.32 -12.78
C VAL A 90 18.29 -1.99 -12.45
N LEU A 91 18.02 -0.76 -12.05
CA LEU A 91 16.72 -0.31 -11.60
C LEU A 91 15.79 0.12 -12.73
N THR A 92 16.36 0.55 -13.87
CA THR A 92 15.61 0.92 -15.08
C THR A 92 15.43 -0.23 -16.07
N GLU A 93 16.16 -1.34 -15.90
CA GLU A 93 15.97 -2.52 -16.76
C GLU A 93 14.59 -3.14 -16.55
N PRO A 94 13.90 -3.57 -17.62
CA PRO A 94 12.64 -4.30 -17.51
C PRO A 94 12.82 -5.52 -16.60
N GLN A 95 12.04 -5.60 -15.53
CA GLN A 95 12.17 -6.67 -14.55
C GLN A 95 10.94 -7.55 -14.54
N ALA A 96 11.14 -8.86 -14.37
CA ALA A 96 10.05 -9.75 -14.10
C ALA A 96 9.42 -9.36 -12.74
N VAL A 97 8.14 -9.08 -12.76
CA VAL A 97 7.38 -8.65 -11.57
C VAL A 97 6.50 -9.80 -11.13
N ALA A 98 6.65 -10.23 -9.88
CA ALA A 98 5.75 -11.17 -9.25
C ALA A 98 4.78 -10.38 -8.36
N LEU A 99 3.53 -10.29 -8.79
CA LEU A 99 2.44 -9.82 -7.97
C LEU A 99 1.81 -11.03 -7.27
N SER A 100 1.57 -10.91 -5.95
CA SER A 100 0.80 -11.91 -5.23
C SER A 100 1.40 -13.34 -5.27
N LEU A 101 2.61 -13.51 -4.75
CA LEU A 101 3.18 -14.83 -4.48
C LEU A 101 2.45 -15.49 -3.29
N GLU A 102 1.15 -15.72 -3.46
CA GLU A 102 0.29 -16.24 -2.41
C GLU A 102 0.57 -17.74 -2.19
N PRO A 103 0.90 -18.18 -0.97
CA PRO A 103 1.14 -19.58 -0.71
C PRO A 103 -0.16 -20.36 -0.86
N LYS A 104 -0.11 -21.50 -1.53
CA LYS A 104 -1.22 -22.46 -1.51
C LYS A 104 -1.30 -23.07 -0.12
N GLN A 105 -2.48 -23.06 0.50
CA GLN A 105 -2.70 -23.78 1.74
C GLN A 105 -2.41 -25.27 1.52
N GLY A 106 -1.35 -25.77 2.13
CA GLY A 106 -0.96 -27.18 2.07
C GLY A 106 0.54 -27.40 2.24
N PRO A 107 0.98 -28.49 2.87
CA PRO A 107 2.39 -28.76 3.11
C PRO A 107 3.08 -29.22 1.82
N GLY A 108 3.59 -28.29 1.06
CA GLY A 108 4.44 -28.57 -0.10
C GLY A 108 5.81 -27.92 0.11
N GLU A 109 6.74 -28.57 0.78
CA GLU A 109 8.13 -28.13 0.76
C GLU A 109 8.66 -28.09 -0.67
N PRO A 110 9.16 -26.97 -1.19
CA PRO A 110 9.78 -26.93 -2.50
C PRO A 110 11.01 -27.82 -2.51
N LEU A 111 11.07 -28.79 -3.42
CA LEU A 111 12.21 -29.72 -3.58
C LEU A 111 13.56 -29.00 -3.76
N LEU A 112 13.55 -27.76 -4.28
CA LEU A 112 14.75 -26.93 -4.51
C LEU A 112 15.31 -26.31 -3.21
N ALA A 113 14.53 -26.21 -2.13
CA ALA A 113 15.01 -25.69 -0.84
C ALA A 113 16.06 -26.60 -0.18
N LYS A 114 16.10 -27.87 -0.57
CA LYS A 114 17.01 -28.86 0.02
C LYS A 114 18.47 -28.77 -0.50
N LEU A 115 18.73 -28.02 -1.54
CA LEU A 115 20.05 -27.99 -2.21
C LEU A 115 20.99 -26.88 -1.76
N ASN A 116 20.53 -25.87 -1.02
CA ASN A 116 21.35 -24.73 -0.59
C ASN A 116 21.60 -24.65 0.92
N ILE A 117 22.19 -25.68 1.49
CA ILE A 117 22.44 -25.80 2.95
C ILE A 117 23.45 -24.74 3.45
N PHE A 118 24.33 -24.21 2.59
CA PHE A 118 25.46 -23.35 3.00
C PHE A 118 25.17 -21.85 3.08
N THR A 119 23.97 -21.40 2.69
CA THR A 119 23.61 -19.97 2.66
C THR A 119 22.42 -19.62 3.56
N LYS A 120 21.92 -20.59 4.32
CA LYS A 120 20.76 -20.38 5.19
C LYS A 120 21.18 -19.74 6.51
N PRO A 121 20.59 -18.61 6.91
CA PRO A 121 20.88 -18.04 8.22
C PRO A 121 20.38 -18.98 9.34
N SER A 122 21.12 -19.06 10.43
CA SER A 122 20.69 -19.77 11.65
C SER A 122 19.74 -18.92 12.48
N GLU A 123 19.96 -17.62 12.47
CA GLU A 123 19.25 -16.62 13.28
C GLU A 123 18.98 -15.39 12.42
N LEU A 124 17.97 -14.61 12.79
CA LEU A 124 17.63 -13.35 12.14
C LEU A 124 17.30 -12.27 13.18
N LYS A 125 17.87 -11.08 12.96
CA LYS A 125 17.47 -9.85 13.64
C LYS A 125 16.37 -9.17 12.81
N VAL A 126 15.17 -9.11 13.35
CA VAL A 126 13.99 -8.58 12.67
C VAL A 126 13.52 -7.33 13.39
N VAL A 127 13.37 -6.25 12.66
CA VAL A 127 12.92 -4.96 13.22
C VAL A 127 11.59 -4.56 12.60
N PHE A 128 10.67 -4.14 13.46
CA PHE A 128 9.39 -3.58 13.08
C PHE A 128 9.33 -2.09 13.40
N LEU A 129 8.95 -1.29 12.42
CA LEU A 129 8.85 0.16 12.54
C LEU A 129 7.39 0.59 12.34
N HIS A 130 6.84 1.30 13.32
CA HIS A 130 5.45 1.75 13.34
C HIS A 130 5.37 3.28 13.42
N GLU A 131 4.48 3.88 12.63
CA GLU A 131 4.15 5.31 12.69
C GLU A 131 3.43 5.67 14.00
N HIS A 132 2.62 4.76 14.51
CA HIS A 132 1.87 4.90 15.75
C HIS A 132 2.24 3.80 16.73
N ASN A 133 1.60 3.78 17.88
CA ASN A 133 1.72 2.69 18.86
C ASN A 133 0.40 1.89 18.95
N ALA A 134 0.46 0.73 19.63
CA ALA A 134 -0.68 -0.16 19.79
C ALA A 134 -1.81 0.43 20.65
N GLU A 135 -1.54 1.43 21.49
CA GLU A 135 -2.55 2.04 22.34
C GLU A 135 -3.54 2.90 21.54
N ASN A 136 -3.05 3.56 20.49
CA ASN A 136 -3.83 4.52 19.72
C ASN A 136 -4.15 4.07 18.27
N SER A 137 -3.66 2.89 17.84
CA SER A 137 -3.86 2.37 16.48
C SER A 137 -4.28 0.90 16.49
N ALA A 138 -5.46 0.60 15.97
CA ALA A 138 -5.91 -0.77 15.75
C ALA A 138 -5.07 -1.47 14.67
N TRP A 139 -4.58 -0.72 13.70
CA TRP A 139 -3.66 -1.20 12.68
C TRP A 139 -2.35 -1.73 13.30
N VAL A 140 -1.73 -0.95 14.19
CA VAL A 140 -0.52 -1.38 14.90
C VAL A 140 -0.81 -2.57 15.80
N ARG A 141 -1.96 -2.59 16.52
CA ARG A 141 -2.35 -3.76 17.32
C ARG A 141 -2.49 -5.04 16.49
N ALA A 142 -3.00 -4.94 15.26
CA ALA A 142 -3.08 -6.10 14.36
C ALA A 142 -1.67 -6.58 13.97
N HIS A 143 -0.75 -5.67 13.66
CA HIS A 143 0.66 -6.01 13.40
C HIS A 143 1.32 -6.65 14.62
N ASP A 144 1.10 -6.12 15.82
CA ASP A 144 1.67 -6.66 17.07
C ASP A 144 1.24 -8.10 17.34
N LYS A 145 -0.02 -8.44 17.11
CA LYS A 145 -0.48 -9.84 17.19
C LYS A 145 0.29 -10.74 16.24
N GLY A 146 0.54 -10.27 15.02
CA GLY A 146 1.37 -10.99 14.04
C GLY A 146 2.82 -11.14 14.48
N ILE A 147 3.38 -10.12 15.13
CA ILE A 147 4.74 -10.13 15.67
C ILE A 147 4.87 -11.12 16.83
N GLU A 148 3.89 -11.15 17.72
CA GLU A 148 3.85 -12.13 18.82
C GLU A 148 3.78 -13.56 18.32
N ALA A 149 2.95 -13.82 17.31
CA ALA A 149 2.87 -15.13 16.68
C ALA A 149 4.17 -15.52 15.97
N LEU A 150 4.84 -14.57 15.30
CA LEU A 150 6.16 -14.78 14.69
C LEU A 150 7.21 -15.18 15.75
N GLN A 151 7.23 -14.49 16.90
CA GLN A 151 8.15 -14.82 18.01
C GLN A 151 7.90 -16.21 18.56
N GLN A 152 6.62 -16.63 18.64
CA GLN A 152 6.25 -17.97 19.08
C GLN A 152 6.62 -19.05 18.04
N ALA A 153 6.55 -18.74 16.75
CA ALA A 153 6.89 -19.66 15.68
C ALA A 153 8.41 -19.94 15.58
N PHE A 154 9.25 -18.97 15.98
CA PHE A 154 10.71 -19.04 15.89
C PHE A 154 11.41 -18.52 17.18
N PRO A 155 11.15 -19.10 18.37
CA PRO A 155 11.50 -18.51 19.66
C PRO A 155 13.01 -18.31 19.84
N ASP A 156 13.84 -19.20 19.31
CA ASP A 156 15.30 -19.18 19.50
C ASP A 156 16.06 -18.74 18.24
N ARG A 157 15.35 -18.32 17.20
CA ARG A 157 15.95 -18.01 15.89
C ARG A 157 15.63 -16.62 15.37
N VAL A 158 14.61 -15.97 15.91
CA VAL A 158 14.20 -14.62 15.51
C VAL A 158 14.28 -13.70 16.71
N PHE A 159 15.12 -12.67 16.58
CA PHE A 159 15.31 -11.64 17.61
C PHE A 159 14.60 -10.37 17.14
N ILE A 160 13.50 -10.04 17.80
CA ILE A 160 12.58 -8.97 17.38
C ILE A 160 12.85 -7.68 18.15
N THR A 161 12.95 -6.58 17.42
CA THR A 161 12.94 -5.22 17.96
C THR A 161 11.75 -4.46 17.37
N ARG A 162 11.03 -3.71 18.21
CA ARG A 162 9.92 -2.82 17.79
C ARG A 162 10.31 -1.38 18.07
N LYS A 163 10.02 -0.49 17.12
CA LYS A 163 10.14 0.95 17.28
C LYS A 163 8.83 1.58 16.85
N GLU A 164 8.27 2.42 17.69
CA GLU A 164 6.93 3.00 17.54
C GLU A 164 7.00 4.53 17.53
N ASN A 165 5.89 5.17 17.13
CA ASN A 165 5.74 6.62 17.08
C ASN A 165 6.81 7.32 16.22
N ILE A 166 7.11 6.71 15.07
CA ILE A 166 8.09 7.23 14.10
C ILE A 166 7.36 8.14 13.12
N GLU A 167 7.69 9.42 13.09
CA GLU A 167 7.14 10.33 12.08
C GLU A 167 7.80 10.03 10.71
N PRO A 168 7.00 9.59 9.71
CA PRO A 168 7.56 9.06 8.47
C PRO A 168 8.46 10.01 7.68
N GLU A 169 8.11 11.30 7.63
CA GLU A 169 8.84 12.31 6.87
C GLU A 169 10.02 12.91 7.63
N VAL A 170 10.09 12.72 8.96
CA VAL A 170 11.10 13.33 9.83
C VAL A 170 12.10 12.30 10.34
N ASP A 171 11.60 11.20 10.90
CA ASP A 171 12.43 10.27 11.70
C ASP A 171 12.76 8.98 10.93
N ALA A 172 11.91 8.57 9.98
CA ALA A 172 11.97 7.22 9.42
C ALA A 172 13.32 6.92 8.72
N GLU A 173 13.91 7.88 8.02
CA GLU A 173 15.18 7.70 7.33
C GLU A 173 16.31 7.45 8.34
N GLN A 174 16.41 8.28 9.38
CA GLN A 174 17.43 8.13 10.40
C GLN A 174 17.26 6.83 11.20
N VAL A 175 16.03 6.49 11.57
CA VAL A 175 15.74 5.24 12.30
C VAL A 175 16.09 4.02 11.47
N LEU A 176 15.83 4.04 10.17
CA LEU A 176 16.21 2.95 9.25
C LEU A 176 17.72 2.85 9.08
N GLU A 177 18.45 3.99 8.99
CA GLU A 177 19.91 4.01 8.96
C GLU A 177 20.49 3.41 10.23
N ASP A 178 20.01 3.81 11.42
CA ASP A 178 20.44 3.26 12.70
C ASP A 178 20.24 1.73 12.76
N VAL A 179 19.07 1.26 12.31
CA VAL A 179 18.73 -0.16 12.25
C VAL A 179 19.64 -0.92 11.27
N ALA A 180 20.00 -0.32 10.15
CA ALA A 180 20.93 -0.90 9.20
C ALA A 180 22.36 -1.00 9.78
N HIS A 181 22.80 0.03 10.50
CA HIS A 181 24.09 0.01 11.22
C HIS A 181 24.14 -1.01 12.36
N ASP A 182 23.01 -1.29 13.01
CA ASP A 182 22.86 -2.33 14.04
C ASP A 182 22.82 -3.75 13.44
N ASN A 183 23.02 -3.88 12.13
CA ASN A 183 23.03 -5.13 11.37
C ASN A 183 21.71 -5.91 11.49
N ALA A 184 20.59 -5.25 11.32
CA ALA A 184 19.31 -5.92 11.11
C ALA A 184 19.31 -6.71 9.80
N ASP A 185 18.74 -7.90 9.82
CA ASP A 185 18.61 -8.77 8.64
C ASP A 185 17.35 -8.47 7.83
N VAL A 186 16.27 -8.15 8.56
CA VAL A 186 14.94 -7.89 7.98
C VAL A 186 14.29 -6.71 8.69
N VAL A 187 13.73 -5.80 7.93
CA VAL A 187 12.94 -4.67 8.46
C VAL A 187 11.55 -4.69 7.83
N PHE A 188 10.54 -4.64 8.68
CA PHE A 188 9.15 -4.41 8.29
C PHE A 188 8.73 -3.01 8.72
N THR A 189 8.17 -2.22 7.82
CA THR A 189 7.53 -0.94 8.14
C THR A 189 6.04 -1.05 7.92
N SER A 190 5.23 -0.59 8.88
CA SER A 190 3.76 -0.74 8.85
C SER A 190 3.01 0.44 8.23
N SER A 191 3.73 1.45 7.76
CA SER A 191 3.15 2.64 7.12
C SER A 191 3.66 2.82 5.70
N ALA A 192 2.75 3.02 4.76
CA ALA A 192 3.07 3.35 3.37
C ALA A 192 3.88 4.66 3.25
N ARG A 193 3.70 5.60 4.18
CA ARG A 193 4.43 6.87 4.21
C ARG A 193 5.93 6.70 4.43
N MET A 194 6.37 5.58 5.00
CA MET A 194 7.80 5.25 5.19
C MET A 194 8.47 4.73 3.91
N HIS A 195 7.74 4.53 2.81
CA HIS A 195 8.28 3.89 1.60
C HIS A 195 9.50 4.63 1.01
N THR A 196 9.45 5.97 0.99
CA THR A 196 10.56 6.79 0.50
C THR A 196 11.84 6.56 1.32
N ALA A 197 11.73 6.56 2.65
CA ALA A 197 12.85 6.28 3.54
C ALA A 197 13.38 4.86 3.34
N CYS A 198 12.48 3.88 3.17
CA CYS A 198 12.85 2.50 2.87
C CYS A 198 13.69 2.39 1.59
N LEU A 199 13.30 3.07 0.51
CA LEU A 199 14.04 3.06 -0.75
C LEU A 199 15.41 3.69 -0.62
N LYS A 200 15.51 4.84 0.08
CA LYS A 200 16.79 5.53 0.30
C LYS A 200 17.77 4.64 1.05
N VAL A 201 17.34 4.06 2.15
CA VAL A 201 18.20 3.23 2.99
C VAL A 201 18.54 1.90 2.31
N ALA A 202 17.58 1.25 1.65
CA ALA A 202 17.84 0.02 0.90
C ALA A 202 18.88 0.22 -0.21
N ALA A 203 18.89 1.39 -0.84
CA ALA A 203 19.87 1.71 -1.87
C ALA A 203 21.31 1.84 -1.31
N GLN A 204 21.46 2.24 -0.05
CA GLN A 204 22.76 2.38 0.63
C GLN A 204 23.19 1.08 1.33
N HIS A 205 22.21 0.29 1.78
CA HIS A 205 22.42 -0.95 2.53
C HIS A 205 21.78 -2.16 1.81
N PRO A 206 22.30 -2.60 0.65
CA PRO A 206 21.64 -3.62 -0.19
C PRO A 206 21.59 -5.02 0.43
N LYS A 207 22.21 -5.24 1.57
CA LYS A 207 22.17 -6.51 2.29
C LYS A 207 20.96 -6.66 3.21
N ILE A 208 20.38 -5.54 3.64
CA ILE A 208 19.20 -5.55 4.49
C ILE A 208 17.95 -5.85 3.64
N ARG A 209 17.05 -6.65 4.17
CA ARG A 209 15.77 -6.96 3.53
C ARG A 209 14.70 -6.02 4.08
N ILE A 210 14.25 -5.07 3.28
CA ILE A 210 13.21 -4.12 3.70
C ILE A 210 11.89 -4.47 3.03
N LEU A 211 10.84 -4.59 3.85
CA LEU A 211 9.45 -4.77 3.43
C LEU A 211 8.61 -3.62 3.95
N ASN A 212 7.94 -2.93 3.04
CA ASN A 212 7.07 -1.81 3.39
C ASN A 212 5.59 -2.19 3.22
N CYS A 213 4.78 -1.92 4.23
CA CYS A 213 3.34 -2.15 4.18
C CYS A 213 2.66 -1.09 3.31
N SER A 214 2.60 -1.39 2.04
CA SER A 214 1.92 -0.56 1.02
C SER A 214 1.58 -1.41 -0.19
N LEU A 215 0.59 -0.97 -0.94
CA LEU A 215 0.34 -1.47 -2.28
C LEU A 215 0.91 -0.43 -3.25
N ASN A 216 1.95 -0.81 -3.98
CA ASN A 216 2.71 0.11 -4.81
C ASN A 216 3.27 -0.60 -6.03
N ALA A 217 3.78 0.19 -6.99
CA ALA A 217 4.58 -0.34 -8.07
C ALA A 217 5.77 -1.13 -7.51
N PRO A 218 5.98 -2.37 -7.97
CA PRO A 218 7.04 -3.20 -7.45
C PRO A 218 8.43 -2.60 -7.67
N HIS A 219 9.30 -2.76 -6.68
CA HIS A 219 10.67 -2.25 -6.71
C HIS A 219 11.68 -3.33 -6.28
N PRO A 220 12.85 -3.43 -6.91
CA PRO A 220 13.81 -4.50 -6.61
C PRO A 220 14.49 -4.39 -5.24
N LEU A 221 14.60 -3.19 -4.68
CA LEU A 221 15.26 -2.96 -3.39
C LEU A 221 14.32 -3.08 -2.18
N VAL A 222 13.04 -2.77 -2.36
CA VAL A 222 12.05 -2.80 -1.30
C VAL A 222 10.86 -3.64 -1.76
N ARG A 223 10.58 -4.73 -1.06
CA ARG A 223 9.36 -5.48 -1.29
C ARG A 223 8.21 -4.81 -0.57
N THR A 224 7.05 -4.80 -1.20
CA THR A 224 5.84 -4.28 -0.57
C THR A 224 4.91 -5.43 -0.20
N TYR A 225 4.10 -5.21 0.82
CA TYR A 225 3.07 -6.16 1.25
C TYR A 225 1.81 -5.42 1.66
N TYR A 226 0.66 -5.95 1.29
CA TYR A 226 -0.63 -5.37 1.64
C TYR A 226 -1.75 -6.42 1.54
N PRO A 227 -2.84 -6.30 2.32
CA PRO A 227 -3.96 -7.20 2.18
C PRO A 227 -4.79 -6.90 0.92
N ARG A 228 -5.45 -7.93 0.37
CA ARG A 228 -6.39 -7.80 -0.74
C ARG A 228 -7.74 -7.27 -0.29
N ALA A 229 -7.78 -6.06 0.24
CA ALA A 229 -8.96 -5.47 0.86
C ALA A 229 -10.25 -5.60 0.01
N TYR A 230 -10.16 -5.74 -1.31
CA TYR A 230 -11.31 -5.88 -2.18
C TYR A 230 -12.10 -7.18 -1.93
N GLU A 231 -11.48 -8.26 -1.44
CA GLU A 231 -12.16 -9.50 -1.12
C GLU A 231 -13.09 -9.32 0.09
N VAL A 232 -12.56 -8.75 1.16
CA VAL A 232 -13.32 -8.48 2.38
C VAL A 232 -14.36 -7.38 2.18
N THR A 233 -14.04 -6.33 1.43
CA THR A 233 -15.02 -5.26 1.16
C THR A 233 -16.18 -5.74 0.29
N TYR A 234 -15.97 -6.70 -0.60
CA TYR A 234 -17.06 -7.37 -1.32
C TYR A 234 -18.05 -8.06 -0.35
N LEU A 235 -17.54 -8.81 0.62
CA LEU A 235 -18.37 -9.46 1.65
C LEU A 235 -19.10 -8.45 2.52
N LEU A 236 -18.44 -7.35 2.87
CA LEU A 236 -19.08 -6.25 3.61
C LEU A 236 -20.16 -5.54 2.78
N GLY A 237 -19.98 -5.43 1.48
CA GLY A 237 -21.01 -4.96 0.55
C GLY A 237 -22.23 -5.89 0.50
N LEU A 238 -22.02 -7.21 0.45
CA LEU A 238 -23.08 -8.22 0.57
C LEU A 238 -23.84 -8.08 1.89
N LEU A 239 -23.12 -7.97 3.00
CA LEU A 239 -23.69 -7.80 4.32
C LEU A 239 -24.51 -6.51 4.41
N ALA A 240 -23.98 -5.41 3.89
CA ALA A 240 -24.68 -4.13 3.84
C ALA A 240 -26.01 -4.24 3.05
N GLY A 241 -25.97 -4.85 1.85
CA GLY A 241 -27.14 -5.05 1.01
C GLY A 241 -28.21 -5.95 1.64
N ALA A 242 -27.77 -6.98 2.39
CA ALA A 242 -28.69 -7.90 3.08
C ALA A 242 -29.37 -7.25 4.28
N LEU A 243 -28.74 -6.29 4.94
CA LEU A 243 -29.20 -5.72 6.20
C LEU A 243 -29.75 -4.30 6.09
N THR A 244 -29.45 -3.53 5.07
CA THR A 244 -29.96 -2.16 4.89
C THR A 244 -31.47 -2.14 4.68
N HIS A 245 -32.12 -1.14 5.22
CA HIS A 245 -33.56 -0.86 5.00
C HIS A 245 -33.78 0.18 3.89
N THR A 246 -32.69 0.71 3.32
CA THR A 246 -32.72 1.76 2.29
C THR A 246 -32.02 1.26 1.03
N ASP A 247 -32.06 2.05 -0.02
CA ASP A 247 -31.28 1.78 -1.25
C ASP A 247 -29.97 2.58 -1.32
N ARG A 248 -29.53 3.18 -0.20
CA ARG A 248 -28.29 3.95 -0.12
C ARG A 248 -27.45 3.50 1.07
N VAL A 249 -26.22 3.12 0.78
CA VAL A 249 -25.23 2.66 1.77
C VAL A 249 -24.00 3.57 1.70
N GLY A 250 -23.54 4.02 2.85
CA GLY A 250 -22.38 4.90 2.93
C GLY A 250 -21.06 4.15 2.81
N TYR A 251 -20.06 4.80 2.23
CA TYR A 251 -18.68 4.31 2.21
C TYR A 251 -17.71 5.46 2.44
N VAL A 252 -16.90 5.36 3.48
CA VAL A 252 -15.80 6.29 3.75
C VAL A 252 -14.50 5.67 3.28
N ALA A 253 -13.92 6.25 2.23
CA ALA A 253 -12.61 5.86 1.72
C ALA A 253 -11.49 6.71 2.36
N PRO A 254 -10.28 6.15 2.57
CA PRO A 254 -9.17 6.88 3.19
C PRO A 254 -8.51 7.89 2.23
N HIS A 255 -7.71 7.39 1.33
CA HIS A 255 -6.94 8.16 0.34
C HIS A 255 -7.09 7.50 -1.03
N PRO A 256 -7.05 8.26 -2.14
CA PRO A 256 -7.17 7.71 -3.49
C PRO A 256 -5.85 7.06 -3.95
N VAL A 257 -5.44 6.00 -3.27
CA VAL A 257 -4.21 5.25 -3.54
C VAL A 257 -4.51 3.92 -4.23
N TYR A 258 -3.49 3.25 -4.73
CA TYR A 258 -3.60 1.94 -5.37
C TYR A 258 -4.43 0.95 -4.55
N GLY A 259 -5.32 0.24 -5.23
CA GLY A 259 -6.22 -0.76 -4.65
C GLY A 259 -7.46 -0.22 -3.96
N VAL A 260 -7.53 1.07 -3.61
CA VAL A 260 -8.71 1.65 -2.93
C VAL A 260 -9.92 1.72 -3.85
N PRO A 261 -9.85 2.15 -5.13
CA PRO A 261 -10.99 2.06 -6.03
C PRO A 261 -11.45 0.62 -6.28
N ALA A 262 -10.54 -0.34 -6.37
CA ALA A 262 -10.91 -1.75 -6.50
C ALA A 262 -11.67 -2.25 -5.26
N ALA A 263 -11.25 -1.87 -4.05
CA ALA A 263 -11.96 -2.21 -2.82
C ALA A 263 -13.36 -1.57 -2.76
N LEU A 264 -13.47 -0.31 -3.16
CA LEU A 264 -14.76 0.40 -3.25
C LEU A 264 -15.69 -0.22 -4.30
N ASN A 265 -15.17 -0.51 -5.49
CA ASN A 265 -15.94 -1.15 -6.56
C ASN A 265 -16.34 -2.59 -6.16
N ALA A 266 -15.49 -3.33 -5.44
CA ALA A 266 -15.84 -4.64 -4.90
C ALA A 266 -16.98 -4.55 -3.87
N PHE A 267 -16.94 -3.56 -2.98
CA PHE A 267 -18.07 -3.29 -2.09
C PHE A 267 -19.36 -3.00 -2.87
N ALA A 268 -19.27 -2.19 -3.91
CA ALA A 268 -20.41 -1.91 -4.80
C ALA A 268 -20.95 -3.18 -5.48
N GLN A 269 -20.07 -4.08 -5.95
CA GLN A 269 -20.48 -5.36 -6.54
C GLN A 269 -21.15 -6.27 -5.49
N GLY A 270 -20.60 -6.34 -4.27
CA GLY A 270 -21.23 -7.06 -3.18
C GLY A 270 -22.63 -6.53 -2.85
N LEU A 271 -22.77 -5.22 -2.76
CA LEU A 271 -24.05 -4.55 -2.52
C LEU A 271 -25.06 -4.86 -3.63
N LYS A 272 -24.67 -4.70 -4.90
CA LYS A 272 -25.53 -4.97 -6.07
C LYS A 272 -25.93 -6.44 -6.19
N THR A 273 -25.12 -7.37 -5.74
CA THR A 273 -25.42 -8.81 -5.74
C THR A 273 -26.69 -9.12 -4.96
N VAL A 274 -26.91 -8.44 -3.84
CA VAL A 274 -28.08 -8.63 -2.97
C VAL A 274 -29.19 -7.60 -3.26
N ARG A 275 -28.81 -6.38 -3.58
CA ARG A 275 -29.72 -5.25 -3.80
C ARG A 275 -29.33 -4.47 -5.06
N PRO A 276 -29.75 -4.94 -6.25
CA PRO A 276 -29.27 -4.41 -7.54
C PRO A 276 -29.50 -2.90 -7.77
N GLN A 277 -30.53 -2.31 -7.16
CA GLN A 277 -30.85 -0.90 -7.28
C GLN A 277 -30.11 -0.01 -6.28
N ALA A 278 -29.40 -0.59 -5.33
CA ALA A 278 -28.72 0.18 -4.28
C ALA A 278 -27.56 1.00 -4.82
N ARG A 279 -27.29 2.10 -4.12
CA ARG A 279 -26.24 3.07 -4.41
C ARG A 279 -25.25 3.15 -3.26
N VAL A 280 -24.00 3.40 -3.58
CA VAL A 280 -22.94 3.67 -2.58
C VAL A 280 -22.71 5.17 -2.50
N VAL A 281 -22.93 5.77 -1.34
CA VAL A 281 -22.63 7.19 -1.08
C VAL A 281 -21.20 7.30 -0.60
N LEU A 282 -20.31 7.81 -1.44
CA LEU A 282 -18.87 7.89 -1.18
C LEU A 282 -18.50 9.21 -0.48
N ARG A 283 -17.68 9.10 0.56
CA ARG A 283 -16.96 10.21 1.20
C ARG A 283 -15.49 9.85 1.38
N TRP A 284 -14.64 10.87 1.35
CA TRP A 284 -13.20 10.69 1.55
C TRP A 284 -12.77 11.29 2.88
N SER A 285 -12.11 10.49 3.72
CA SER A 285 -11.60 11.00 5.01
C SER A 285 -10.44 12.00 4.85
N CYS A 286 -9.71 11.92 3.74
CA CYS A 286 -8.67 12.89 3.38
C CYS A 286 -9.21 14.23 2.87
N LEU A 287 -10.52 14.34 2.63
CA LEU A 287 -11.21 15.58 2.22
C LEU A 287 -12.39 15.85 3.15
N PRO A 288 -12.15 16.22 4.41
CA PRO A 288 -13.22 16.46 5.36
C PRO A 288 -14.04 17.68 4.94
N ASP A 289 -15.33 17.48 4.77
CA ASP A 289 -16.31 18.54 4.48
C ASP A 289 -17.28 18.64 5.68
N PRO A 290 -17.31 19.75 6.42
CA PRO A 290 -18.24 19.91 7.53
C PRO A 290 -19.72 19.77 7.16
N ALA A 291 -20.07 20.04 5.90
CA ALA A 291 -21.44 19.84 5.40
C ALA A 291 -21.75 18.38 5.08
N LYS A 292 -20.73 17.51 5.02
CA LYS A 292 -20.86 16.08 4.69
C LYS A 292 -20.07 15.25 5.71
N PRO A 293 -20.54 15.15 6.95
CA PRO A 293 -19.84 14.45 8.01
C PRO A 293 -19.67 12.96 7.70
N LEU A 294 -18.52 12.40 8.04
CA LEU A 294 -18.13 11.02 7.69
C LEU A 294 -19.02 9.94 8.33
N ASP A 295 -19.83 10.32 9.30
CA ASP A 295 -20.83 9.46 9.92
C ASP A 295 -22.20 9.47 9.21
N PHE A 296 -22.34 10.19 8.08
CA PHE A 296 -23.58 10.35 7.31
C PHE A 296 -24.77 10.87 8.10
N SER A 297 -24.56 11.64 9.17
CA SER A 297 -25.65 12.22 9.98
C SER A 297 -26.54 13.21 9.22
N ASP A 298 -26.05 13.76 8.12
CA ASP A 298 -26.76 14.61 7.15
C ASP A 298 -27.59 13.82 6.12
N CYS A 299 -27.42 12.47 6.04
CA CYS A 299 -28.08 11.60 5.08
C CYS A 299 -29.01 10.61 5.80
N PRO A 300 -30.27 10.98 6.08
CA PRO A 300 -31.19 10.12 6.84
C PRO A 300 -31.57 8.83 6.11
N ASP A 301 -31.34 8.76 4.83
CA ASP A 301 -31.53 7.59 3.97
C ASP A 301 -30.29 6.69 3.85
N VAL A 302 -29.25 6.95 4.64
CA VAL A 302 -28.11 6.07 4.82
C VAL A 302 -28.15 5.51 6.24
N ASP A 303 -28.62 4.28 6.39
CA ASP A 303 -28.73 3.59 7.69
C ASP A 303 -27.49 2.72 8.01
N ILE A 304 -26.81 2.23 6.98
CA ILE A 304 -25.60 1.42 7.08
C ILE A 304 -24.47 2.08 6.30
N PHE A 305 -23.27 2.05 6.86
CA PHE A 305 -22.10 2.58 6.17
C PHE A 305 -20.81 1.86 6.59
N TYR A 306 -19.87 1.78 5.67
CA TYR A 306 -18.50 1.37 5.91
C TYR A 306 -17.66 2.60 6.25
N ALA A 307 -17.05 2.58 7.41
CA ALA A 307 -16.28 3.71 7.89
C ALA A 307 -14.85 3.31 8.28
N HIS A 308 -13.97 4.28 8.11
CA HIS A 308 -12.59 4.24 8.53
C HIS A 308 -12.45 4.91 9.90
N SER A 309 -11.57 4.40 10.75
CA SER A 309 -11.21 5.02 12.04
C SER A 309 -12.39 5.26 12.98
N GLN A 310 -13.21 4.23 13.22
CA GLN A 310 -14.26 4.31 14.24
C GLN A 310 -13.68 4.18 15.65
N LYS A 311 -14.02 5.10 16.53
CA LYS A 311 -13.67 5.01 17.95
C LYS A 311 -14.66 4.11 18.67
N GLU A 312 -14.15 3.04 19.29
CA GLU A 312 -14.97 2.20 20.18
C GLU A 312 -15.28 2.92 21.50
N PRO A 313 -16.39 2.56 22.17
CA PRO A 313 -16.77 3.16 23.48
C PRO A 313 -15.69 3.04 24.54
N GLU A 314 -14.84 2.01 24.45
CA GLU A 314 -13.74 1.73 25.38
C GLU A 314 -12.46 2.52 25.07
N GLY A 315 -12.51 3.44 24.08
CA GLY A 315 -11.38 4.28 23.73
C GLY A 315 -10.44 3.71 22.67
N PHE A 316 -10.65 2.48 22.21
CA PHE A 316 -9.91 1.90 21.11
C PHE A 316 -10.44 2.39 19.76
N TYR A 317 -9.56 2.51 18.76
CA TYR A 317 -9.96 2.84 17.39
C TYR A 317 -10.07 1.56 16.57
N ARG A 318 -11.16 1.44 15.80
CA ARG A 318 -11.25 0.50 14.68
C ARG A 318 -10.83 1.21 13.43
N ASP A 319 -9.91 0.63 12.68
CA ASP A 319 -9.47 1.28 11.45
C ASP A 319 -10.53 1.17 10.35
N TYR A 320 -11.31 0.07 10.32
CA TYR A 320 -12.35 -0.17 9.31
C TYR A 320 -13.51 -0.97 9.91
N GLY A 321 -14.70 -0.74 9.42
CA GLY A 321 -15.85 -1.56 9.78
C GLY A 321 -17.15 -1.11 9.15
N LEU A 322 -18.04 -2.08 8.90
CA LEU A 322 -19.43 -1.81 8.55
C LEU A 322 -20.25 -1.62 9.83
N CYS A 323 -21.01 -0.56 9.90
CA CYS A 323 -21.86 -0.26 11.02
C CYS A 323 -23.24 0.22 10.59
N ARG A 324 -24.21 0.06 11.49
CA ARG A 324 -25.54 0.63 11.38
C ARG A 324 -25.68 1.79 12.35
N ARG A 325 -26.29 2.88 11.89
CA ARG A 325 -26.75 3.94 12.77
C ARG A 325 -28.09 3.56 13.38
N LEU A 326 -28.17 3.56 14.70
CA LEU A 326 -29.41 3.38 15.45
C LEU A 326 -30.18 4.71 15.58
N PRO A 327 -31.49 4.66 15.91
CA PRO A 327 -32.30 5.87 16.03
C PRO A 327 -31.84 6.86 17.11
N ASP A 328 -31.08 6.40 18.10
CA ASP A 328 -30.47 7.24 19.14
C ASP A 328 -29.12 7.86 18.72
N GLY A 329 -28.68 7.60 17.48
CA GLY A 329 -27.43 8.07 16.92
C GLY A 329 -26.20 7.21 17.25
N THR A 330 -26.36 6.17 18.06
CA THR A 330 -25.27 5.22 18.33
C THR A 330 -24.98 4.33 17.13
N LEU A 331 -23.76 3.81 17.06
CA LEU A 331 -23.32 2.94 15.97
C LEU A 331 -23.26 1.49 16.44
N ASP A 332 -23.96 0.63 15.72
CA ASP A 332 -23.96 -0.82 15.91
C ASP A 332 -23.03 -1.48 14.89
N PRO A 333 -21.89 -2.10 15.31
CA PRO A 333 -20.94 -2.73 14.41
C PRO A 333 -21.56 -4.00 13.82
N LEU A 334 -21.52 -4.16 12.50
CA LEU A 334 -22.08 -5.31 11.78
C LEU A 334 -21.01 -6.30 11.32
N GLY A 335 -19.86 -5.80 10.91
CA GLY A 335 -18.76 -6.62 10.45
C GLY A 335 -17.50 -5.78 10.24
N LEU A 336 -16.36 -6.42 10.39
CA LEU A 336 -15.07 -5.77 10.20
C LEU A 336 -14.05 -6.71 9.55
N PRO A 337 -13.14 -6.17 8.74
CA PRO A 337 -12.00 -6.92 8.24
C PRO A 337 -11.05 -7.26 9.40
N VAL A 338 -10.44 -8.40 9.33
CA VAL A 338 -9.40 -8.84 10.27
C VAL A 338 -8.13 -9.18 9.49
N TRP A 339 -7.06 -8.50 9.82
CA TRP A 339 -5.76 -8.69 9.19
C TRP A 339 -4.96 -9.73 9.98
N LYS A 340 -4.56 -10.81 9.31
CA LYS A 340 -3.78 -11.92 9.89
C LYS A 340 -2.32 -11.79 9.52
N TRP A 341 -1.65 -10.79 10.08
CA TRP A 341 -0.23 -10.54 9.80
C TRP A 341 0.69 -11.70 10.18
N GLU A 342 0.25 -12.57 11.12
CA GLU A 342 0.98 -13.78 11.48
C GLU A 342 1.21 -14.72 10.30
N ALA A 343 0.23 -14.88 9.41
CA ALA A 343 0.37 -15.70 8.21
C ALA A 343 1.46 -15.13 7.30
N PHE A 344 1.46 -13.81 7.11
CA PHE A 344 2.42 -13.13 6.26
C PHE A 344 3.84 -13.16 6.86
N TYR A 345 4.01 -12.70 8.10
CA TYR A 345 5.34 -12.59 8.71
C TYR A 345 6.01 -13.96 8.85
N THR A 346 5.26 -14.97 9.28
CA THR A 346 5.78 -16.33 9.44
C THR A 346 6.26 -16.89 8.11
N GLU A 347 5.50 -16.70 7.03
CA GLU A 347 5.86 -17.22 5.72
C GLU A 347 7.07 -16.49 5.11
N ILE A 348 7.15 -15.18 5.27
CA ILE A 348 8.31 -14.40 4.83
C ILE A 348 9.58 -14.85 5.56
N ILE A 349 9.55 -14.95 6.89
CA ILE A 349 10.71 -15.39 7.68
C ILE A 349 11.08 -16.84 7.37
N ARG A 350 10.08 -17.73 7.19
CA ARG A 350 10.31 -19.11 6.73
C ARG A 350 11.02 -19.14 5.38
N SER A 351 10.59 -18.32 4.42
CA SER A 351 11.21 -18.26 3.09
C SER A 351 12.70 -17.84 3.14
N ILE A 352 13.06 -17.01 4.10
CA ILE A 352 14.46 -16.61 4.32
C ILE A 352 15.24 -17.78 4.93
N PHE A 353 14.72 -18.44 5.95
CA PHE A 353 15.35 -19.60 6.56
C PHE A 353 15.51 -20.78 5.59
N ASP A 354 14.53 -20.98 4.71
CA ASP A 354 14.55 -22.05 3.72
C ASP A 354 15.40 -21.72 2.49
N GLY A 355 15.88 -20.50 2.38
CA GLY A 355 16.67 -20.00 1.25
C GLY A 355 15.83 -19.74 -0.02
N THR A 356 14.50 -19.69 0.10
CA THR A 356 13.58 -19.45 -1.02
C THR A 356 13.28 -17.96 -1.24
N TRP A 357 13.69 -17.08 -0.35
CA TRP A 357 13.49 -15.63 -0.47
C TRP A 357 13.86 -15.06 -1.85
N GLY A 358 14.93 -15.54 -2.47
CA GLY A 358 15.37 -15.10 -3.79
C GLY A 358 15.00 -16.00 -4.96
N SER A 359 14.26 -17.10 -4.74
CA SER A 359 14.05 -18.15 -5.73
C SER A 359 12.95 -17.86 -6.78
N SER A 360 12.15 -16.82 -6.58
CA SER A 360 11.03 -16.49 -7.47
C SER A 360 11.44 -16.03 -8.88
N GLY A 361 12.72 -15.77 -9.12
CA GLY A 361 13.22 -15.20 -10.37
C GLY A 361 12.83 -13.74 -10.58
N ALA A 362 11.88 -13.22 -9.80
CA ALA A 362 11.47 -11.83 -9.82
C ALA A 362 12.33 -11.01 -8.84
N ARG A 363 12.81 -9.87 -9.29
CA ARG A 363 13.57 -8.94 -8.45
C ARG A 363 12.66 -8.01 -7.66
N ALA A 364 11.57 -7.57 -8.29
CA ALA A 364 10.58 -6.70 -7.70
C ALA A 364 9.33 -7.50 -7.31
N ILE A 365 8.93 -7.46 -6.04
CA ILE A 365 7.82 -8.25 -5.51
C ILE A 365 6.89 -7.36 -4.70
N ASN A 366 5.61 -7.52 -5.00
CA ASN A 366 4.52 -6.95 -4.24
C ASN A 366 3.65 -8.10 -3.71
N TYR A 367 3.68 -8.34 -2.41
CA TYR A 367 2.88 -9.38 -1.76
C TYR A 367 1.48 -8.83 -1.52
N TRP A 368 0.56 -9.20 -2.37
CA TRP A 368 -0.84 -8.80 -2.25
C TRP A 368 -1.68 -10.04 -1.94
N TRP A 369 -1.76 -10.36 -0.66
CA TRP A 369 -2.37 -11.57 -0.15
C TRP A 369 -3.78 -11.34 0.38
N GLY A 370 -4.66 -12.32 0.19
CA GLY A 370 -6.06 -12.27 0.56
C GLY A 370 -6.51 -13.47 1.38
N MET A 371 -7.80 -13.77 1.28
CA MET A 371 -8.46 -14.81 2.08
C MET A 371 -7.90 -16.21 1.84
N ARG A 372 -7.49 -16.51 0.62
CA ARG A 372 -6.89 -17.79 0.26
C ARG A 372 -5.63 -18.13 1.06
N SER A 373 -4.78 -17.16 1.31
CA SER A 373 -3.56 -17.34 2.11
C SER A 373 -3.83 -17.34 3.62
N GLY A 374 -5.04 -17.00 4.02
CA GLY A 374 -5.39 -16.74 5.41
C GLY A 374 -4.84 -15.39 5.94
N ALA A 375 -4.42 -14.48 5.05
CA ALA A 375 -3.94 -13.14 5.43
C ALA A 375 -5.09 -12.21 5.83
N GLU A 376 -6.29 -12.53 5.43
CA GLU A 376 -7.51 -11.79 5.73
C GLU A 376 -8.64 -12.71 6.12
N GLU A 377 -9.48 -12.24 7.01
CA GLU A 377 -10.78 -12.82 7.35
C GLU A 377 -11.77 -11.70 7.67
N ILE A 378 -13.03 -12.05 7.84
CA ILE A 378 -14.06 -11.12 8.27
C ILE A 378 -14.64 -11.58 9.60
N ASN A 379 -14.88 -10.62 10.50
CA ASN A 379 -15.55 -10.88 11.78
C ASN A 379 -16.92 -10.23 11.76
N TYR A 380 -17.96 -11.04 11.87
CA TYR A 380 -19.35 -10.62 11.87
C TYR A 380 -19.91 -10.44 13.28
N GLN A 381 -20.85 -9.52 13.42
CA GLN A 381 -21.63 -9.37 14.66
C GLN A 381 -22.38 -10.66 14.99
N LYS A 382 -22.44 -11.00 16.27
CA LYS A 382 -23.28 -12.09 16.75
C LYS A 382 -24.77 -11.74 16.58
N GLY A 383 -25.56 -12.71 16.12
CA GLY A 383 -27.02 -12.57 16.00
C GLY A 383 -27.50 -12.02 14.65
N LEU A 384 -26.65 -12.01 13.62
CA LEU A 384 -27.09 -11.77 12.25
C LEU A 384 -28.14 -12.81 11.81
N PRO A 385 -29.06 -12.45 10.87
CA PRO A 385 -30.04 -13.39 10.34
C PRO A 385 -29.36 -14.63 9.75
N GLY A 386 -29.88 -15.82 10.03
CA GLY A 386 -29.26 -17.08 9.63
C GLY A 386 -29.07 -17.22 8.10
N GLY A 387 -30.00 -16.69 7.30
CA GLY A 387 -29.86 -16.65 5.85
C GLY A 387 -28.70 -15.75 5.38
N THR A 388 -28.48 -14.63 6.06
CA THR A 388 -27.36 -13.72 5.76
C THR A 388 -26.03 -14.38 6.11
N LEU A 389 -25.92 -15.03 7.29
CA LEU A 389 -24.71 -15.77 7.67
C LEU A 389 -24.40 -16.88 6.67
N HIS A 390 -25.39 -17.66 6.28
CA HIS A 390 -25.18 -18.74 5.31
C HIS A 390 -24.71 -18.22 3.94
N LEU A 391 -25.26 -17.10 3.48
CA LEU A 391 -24.79 -16.45 2.25
C LEU A 391 -23.31 -16.02 2.37
N LEU A 392 -22.96 -15.38 3.47
CA LEU A 392 -21.60 -14.90 3.72
C LEU A 392 -20.60 -16.04 3.82
N ASP A 393 -20.92 -17.10 4.60
CA ASP A 393 -20.08 -18.31 4.73
C ASP A 393 -19.82 -18.96 3.37
N MET A 394 -20.86 -19.05 2.53
CA MET A 394 -20.72 -19.60 1.17
C MET A 394 -19.83 -18.75 0.30
N MET A 395 -20.00 -17.42 0.31
CA MET A 395 -19.20 -16.50 -0.50
C MET A 395 -17.76 -16.43 -0.03
N GLU A 396 -17.52 -16.46 1.29
CA GLU A 396 -16.18 -16.54 1.87
C GLU A 396 -15.44 -17.83 1.46
N MET A 397 -16.14 -18.96 1.48
CA MET A 397 -15.61 -20.21 1.00
C MET A 397 -15.21 -20.12 -0.49
N LEU A 398 -16.09 -19.59 -1.34
CA LEU A 398 -15.83 -19.45 -2.78
C LEU A 398 -14.66 -18.49 -3.06
N LEU A 399 -14.51 -17.41 -2.30
CA LEU A 399 -13.37 -16.49 -2.40
C LEU A 399 -12.08 -17.18 -2.00
N SER A 400 -12.07 -17.91 -0.88
CA SER A 400 -10.88 -18.62 -0.41
C SER A 400 -10.43 -19.73 -1.35
N GLN A 401 -11.33 -20.26 -2.19
CA GLN A 401 -11.06 -21.25 -3.23
C GLN A 401 -10.76 -20.65 -4.61
N GLU A 402 -10.83 -19.29 -4.73
CA GLU A 402 -10.72 -18.57 -6.02
C GLU A 402 -11.79 -18.99 -7.05
N GLU A 403 -12.95 -19.44 -6.59
CA GLU A 403 -14.07 -19.85 -7.44
C GLU A 403 -15.08 -18.71 -7.67
N LEU A 404 -15.01 -17.64 -6.89
CA LEU A 404 -15.86 -16.46 -7.04
C LEU A 404 -15.16 -15.35 -7.81
N ARG A 405 -15.83 -14.85 -8.85
CA ARG A 405 -15.42 -13.63 -9.54
C ARG A 405 -16.17 -12.44 -8.95
N ILE A 406 -15.45 -11.59 -8.24
CA ILE A 406 -15.98 -10.34 -7.68
C ILE A 406 -16.34 -9.36 -8.80
N PHE A 407 -15.48 -9.27 -9.82
CA PHE A 407 -15.66 -8.37 -10.95
C PHE A 407 -16.12 -9.16 -12.17
N PRO A 408 -17.34 -8.90 -12.68
CA PRO A 408 -17.85 -9.52 -13.90
C PRO A 408 -17.05 -9.08 -15.14
N ASP A 409 -17.33 -9.73 -16.26
CA ASP A 409 -16.60 -9.51 -17.53
C ASP A 409 -16.77 -8.09 -18.09
N GLU A 410 -17.84 -7.41 -17.75
CA GLU A 410 -18.11 -6.02 -18.14
C GLU A 410 -18.72 -5.26 -16.97
N LEU A 411 -18.12 -4.12 -16.66
CA LEU A 411 -18.57 -3.16 -15.67
C LEU A 411 -18.70 -1.79 -16.31
N TYR A 412 -19.53 -0.94 -15.76
CA TYR A 412 -19.70 0.43 -16.22
C TYR A 412 -19.24 1.40 -15.15
N ASP A 413 -18.53 2.42 -15.56
CA ASP A 413 -18.16 3.53 -14.67
C ASP A 413 -19.33 4.55 -14.56
N GLN A 414 -19.12 5.56 -13.74
CA GLN A 414 -20.07 6.65 -13.50
C GLN A 414 -20.46 7.44 -14.77
N ASN A 415 -19.68 7.33 -15.85
CA ASN A 415 -19.95 7.95 -17.15
C ASN A 415 -20.55 6.94 -18.15
N HIS A 416 -20.96 5.76 -17.67
CA HIS A 416 -21.44 4.64 -18.49
C HIS A 416 -20.43 4.17 -19.55
N GLN A 417 -19.12 4.32 -19.26
CA GLN A 417 -18.08 3.74 -20.09
C GLN A 417 -17.84 2.29 -19.65
N PRO A 418 -17.78 1.35 -20.59
CA PRO A 418 -17.53 -0.04 -20.27
C PRO A 418 -16.07 -0.27 -19.89
N HIS A 419 -15.87 -1.05 -18.84
CA HIS A 419 -14.57 -1.55 -18.39
C HIS A 419 -14.59 -3.07 -18.40
N SER A 420 -13.64 -3.66 -19.09
CA SER A 420 -13.46 -5.11 -19.17
C SER A 420 -12.01 -5.47 -18.88
N PRO A 421 -11.75 -6.65 -18.31
CA PRO A 421 -10.39 -7.09 -18.10
C PRO A 421 -9.67 -7.32 -19.44
N ALA A 422 -8.38 -7.08 -19.50
CA ALA A 422 -7.57 -7.34 -20.70
C ALA A 422 -7.51 -8.84 -21.06
N SER A 423 -7.84 -9.71 -20.11
CA SER A 423 -7.95 -11.16 -20.28
C SER A 423 -9.32 -11.65 -19.81
N VAL A 424 -9.43 -12.93 -19.44
CA VAL A 424 -10.69 -13.53 -18.95
C VAL A 424 -11.12 -12.98 -17.58
N VAL A 425 -10.13 -12.52 -16.76
CA VAL A 425 -10.35 -11.91 -15.44
C VAL A 425 -9.42 -10.72 -15.27
N TYR A 426 -9.80 -9.79 -14.42
CA TYR A 426 -8.91 -8.69 -14.02
C TYR A 426 -7.64 -9.26 -13.38
N SER A 427 -6.50 -8.86 -13.91
CA SER A 427 -5.21 -9.20 -13.33
C SER A 427 -5.00 -8.42 -12.01
N PRO A 428 -4.14 -8.89 -11.11
CA PRO A 428 -3.78 -8.14 -9.92
C PRO A 428 -3.30 -6.71 -10.21
N LYS A 429 -2.60 -6.51 -11.32
CA LYS A 429 -2.14 -5.18 -11.74
C LYS A 429 -3.31 -4.27 -12.11
N GLU A 430 -4.26 -4.76 -12.91
CA GLU A 430 -5.46 -3.98 -13.29
C GLU A 430 -6.30 -3.60 -12.08
N LEU A 431 -6.43 -4.50 -11.10
CA LEU A 431 -7.13 -4.21 -9.85
C LEU A 431 -6.37 -3.20 -8.98
N MET A 432 -5.04 -3.33 -8.89
CA MET A 432 -4.22 -2.40 -8.14
C MET A 432 -4.29 -0.98 -8.73
N GLU A 433 -4.21 -0.87 -10.05
CA GLU A 433 -4.16 0.39 -10.79
C GLU A 433 -5.55 0.92 -11.20
N MET A 434 -6.63 0.29 -10.73
CA MET A 434 -8.00 0.73 -11.03
C MET A 434 -8.20 2.19 -10.63
N ASP A 435 -8.60 3.03 -11.59
CA ASP A 435 -8.69 4.49 -11.46
C ASP A 435 -10.11 5.04 -11.77
N TRP A 436 -11.12 4.19 -11.70
CA TRP A 436 -12.52 4.52 -11.97
C TRP A 436 -13.43 3.96 -10.87
N LEU A 437 -14.65 4.48 -10.80
CA LEU A 437 -15.68 4.07 -9.84
C LEU A 437 -16.90 3.49 -10.59
N ASP A 438 -17.49 2.44 -9.99
CA ASP A 438 -18.69 1.79 -10.51
C ASP A 438 -19.86 2.79 -10.65
N GLU A 439 -20.71 2.58 -11.64
CA GLU A 439 -21.86 3.44 -11.96
C GLU A 439 -22.84 3.63 -10.78
N CYS A 440 -22.88 2.70 -9.82
CA CYS A 440 -23.73 2.84 -8.63
C CYS A 440 -23.12 3.70 -7.54
N VAL A 441 -21.87 4.18 -7.68
CA VAL A 441 -21.21 5.03 -6.69
C VAL A 441 -21.58 6.50 -6.89
N GLU A 442 -22.11 7.12 -5.85
CA GLU A 442 -22.39 8.55 -5.76
C GLU A 442 -21.21 9.26 -5.07
N GLY A 443 -20.44 9.99 -5.83
CA GLY A 443 -19.20 10.64 -5.42
C GLY A 443 -18.18 10.60 -6.55
N ALA A 444 -16.97 11.08 -6.30
CA ALA A 444 -15.92 11.11 -7.31
C ALA A 444 -14.55 10.79 -6.68
N LEU A 445 -13.59 10.37 -7.51
CA LEU A 445 -12.19 10.36 -7.12
C LEU A 445 -11.72 11.81 -6.93
N PRO A 446 -11.00 12.12 -5.85
CA PRO A 446 -10.51 13.47 -5.61
C PRO A 446 -9.52 13.92 -6.70
N HIS A 447 -9.55 15.21 -7.01
CA HIS A 447 -8.47 15.81 -7.78
C HIS A 447 -7.23 15.97 -6.89
N TYR A 448 -6.06 15.76 -7.48
CA TYR A 448 -4.78 15.88 -6.77
C TYR A 448 -4.62 17.24 -6.09
N ASP A 449 -5.07 18.32 -6.74
CA ASP A 449 -4.94 19.69 -6.25
C ASP A 449 -5.83 20.00 -5.03
N ASP A 450 -6.89 19.24 -4.82
CA ASP A 450 -7.81 19.39 -3.69
C ASP A 450 -7.28 18.73 -2.41
N LEU A 451 -6.26 17.88 -2.55
CA LEU A 451 -5.72 17.08 -1.44
C LEU A 451 -4.74 17.90 -0.58
N ASP A 452 -4.66 17.54 0.70
CA ASP A 452 -3.65 18.11 1.60
C ASP A 452 -2.23 17.61 1.26
N VAL A 453 -1.22 18.25 1.86
CA VAL A 453 0.19 17.94 1.59
C VAL A 453 0.52 16.48 1.93
N LYS A 454 0.00 15.94 3.04
CA LYS A 454 0.25 14.56 3.46
C LYS A 454 -0.30 13.55 2.45
N THR A 455 -1.53 13.76 2.02
CA THR A 455 -2.18 12.91 1.01
C THR A 455 -1.49 13.02 -0.34
N ARG A 456 -1.08 14.22 -0.75
CA ARG A 456 -0.29 14.40 -1.99
C ARG A 456 1.05 13.69 -1.94
N THR A 457 1.74 13.72 -0.81
CA THR A 457 2.99 12.97 -0.61
C THR A 457 2.76 11.47 -0.71
N LEU A 458 1.71 10.96 -0.07
CA LEU A 458 1.33 9.55 -0.15
C LEU A 458 1.00 9.14 -1.60
N MET A 459 0.23 9.96 -2.33
CA MET A 459 -0.10 9.72 -3.73
C MET A 459 1.11 9.79 -4.66
N ALA A 460 2.08 10.63 -4.38
CA ALA A 460 3.31 10.69 -5.17
C ALA A 460 4.11 9.38 -5.16
N ILE A 461 3.91 8.55 -4.15
CA ILE A 461 4.62 7.28 -3.95
C ILE A 461 3.71 6.08 -4.25
N ASN A 462 2.48 6.10 -3.74
CA ASN A 462 1.54 4.97 -3.75
C ASN A 462 0.19 5.33 -4.39
N GLY A 463 0.09 6.49 -5.04
CA GLY A 463 -1.15 7.02 -5.55
C GLY A 463 -1.52 6.51 -6.92
N LEU A 464 -2.82 6.52 -7.19
CA LEU A 464 -3.35 6.41 -8.53
C LEU A 464 -2.86 7.59 -9.35
N ASP A 465 -2.47 7.29 -10.56
CA ASP A 465 -1.89 8.24 -11.46
C ASP A 465 -2.95 9.12 -12.13
N ASN A 466 -3.68 9.89 -11.34
CA ASN A 466 -4.67 10.85 -11.82
C ASN A 466 -4.01 12.09 -12.44
N LEU A 467 -3.10 11.88 -13.38
CA LEU A 467 -2.54 12.96 -14.19
C LEU A 467 -3.51 13.48 -15.26
N LYS A 468 -4.65 12.84 -15.46
CA LYS A 468 -5.70 13.36 -16.35
C LYS A 468 -6.22 14.74 -15.93
N GLY A 469 -5.89 15.23 -14.73
CA GLY A 469 -6.18 16.59 -14.27
C GLY A 469 -5.06 17.62 -14.52
N LEU A 470 -3.86 17.20 -14.89
CA LEU A 470 -2.72 18.09 -15.18
C LEU A 470 -2.61 18.47 -16.68
N GLU A 471 -3.48 17.94 -17.53
CA GLU A 471 -3.56 18.29 -18.96
C GLU A 471 -4.48 19.50 -19.23
N LYS A 472 -4.71 20.37 -18.25
CA LYS A 472 -5.44 21.63 -18.45
C LYS A 472 -4.53 22.84 -18.20
#